data_4b948291c0012f54e5da3d60b77ccdd5
#
_entry.id   4b948291c0012f54e5da3d60b77ccdd5
#
_cell.length_a   1.000
_cell.length_b   1.000
_cell.length_c   1.000
_cell.angle_alpha   90.00
_cell.angle_beta   90.00
_cell.angle_gamma   90.00
#
_symmetry.space_group_name_H-M   'P 1'
#
loop_
_entity.id
_entity.type
_entity.pdbx_description
1 polymer ?
#
loop_
_entity_poly.entity_id
_entity_poly.type
_entity_poly.pdbx_seq_one_letter_code
_entity_poly.pdbx_strand_id
1 'polypeptide(L)'
;MDVGVRFVVDPAFSLRVAGFVLGGVLLGTISGLTPGLHANNFALLLASVAPGIPGPPTLVGAAMLAAGVVHTFLDIVPALALGVPDAAMAVTALPGHRLVIGGRGREALRLSALGSGLAVLIAAPLAVPVTAAMVRLYPVIRPRMGIVLAAVAVYLVATEGSKRARIGAAVAFLLSALLGFLTLDIDPAAPLSAGGMLAPLFAGLFGAPVLIDAVDGEGVPPQADPGIAIERRSVALITLAGALAGAAVGYLPGVSSAIAAVIVLAALPATTGDRGFVVATSGVNTANLI
;
A
#
# COMPACT_ATOMS: atom_id res chain seq x y z
N MET A 1 -37.97 -8.40 -9.66
CA MET A 1 -37.80 -7.74 -8.37
C MET A 1 -37.17 -6.40 -8.65
N ASP A 2 -37.95 -5.37 -8.50
CA ASP A 2 -37.49 -3.97 -8.72
C ASP A 2 -36.67 -3.58 -7.49
N VAL A 3 -35.35 -3.58 -7.64
CA VAL A 3 -34.40 -3.14 -6.57
C VAL A 3 -34.34 -1.63 -6.63
N GLY A 4 -35.41 -0.99 -6.19
CA GLY A 4 -35.46 0.47 -6.07
C GLY A 4 -34.46 0.95 -5.03
N VAL A 5 -33.30 1.43 -5.46
CA VAL A 5 -32.34 2.11 -4.58
C VAL A 5 -32.97 3.42 -4.12
N ARG A 6 -33.28 3.52 -2.84
CA ARG A 6 -33.84 4.73 -2.24
C ARG A 6 -32.71 5.49 -1.55
N PHE A 7 -32.37 6.64 -2.08
CA PHE A 7 -31.43 7.54 -1.40
C PHE A 7 -32.17 8.30 -0.29
N VAL A 8 -31.82 8.02 0.96
CA VAL A 8 -32.31 8.76 2.13
C VAL A 8 -31.14 9.55 2.70
N VAL A 9 -31.26 10.87 2.66
CA VAL A 9 -30.26 11.77 3.27
C VAL A 9 -30.77 12.19 4.63
N ASP A 10 -30.12 11.72 5.69
CA ASP A 10 -30.29 12.19 7.07
C ASP A 10 -29.18 13.21 7.37
N PRO A 11 -29.48 14.52 7.54
CA PRO A 11 -28.46 15.54 7.79
C PRO A 11 -27.67 15.29 9.08
N ALA A 12 -28.31 14.80 10.14
CA ALA A 12 -27.65 14.53 11.42
C ALA A 12 -26.68 13.34 11.30
N PHE A 13 -27.05 12.30 10.57
CA PHE A 13 -26.18 11.17 10.28
C PHE A 13 -25.03 11.59 9.37
N SER A 14 -25.30 12.39 8.32
CA SER A 14 -24.28 12.88 7.39
C SER A 14 -23.23 13.73 8.09
N LEU A 15 -23.65 14.58 9.04
CA LEU A 15 -22.71 15.38 9.83
C LEU A 15 -21.83 14.50 10.72
N ARG A 16 -22.38 13.45 11.34
CA ARG A 16 -21.60 12.46 12.10
C ARG A 16 -20.60 11.73 11.21
N VAL A 17 -21.02 11.27 10.04
CA VAL A 17 -20.11 10.64 9.06
C VAL A 17 -18.99 11.60 8.69
N ALA A 18 -19.28 12.85 8.39
CA ALA A 18 -18.26 13.86 8.07
C ALA A 18 -17.25 14.05 9.23
N GLY A 19 -17.73 14.10 10.48
CA GLY A 19 -16.85 14.18 11.66
C GLY A 19 -15.92 12.97 11.80
N PHE A 20 -16.44 11.76 11.60
CA PHE A 20 -15.66 10.53 11.65
C PHE A 20 -14.65 10.44 10.48
N VAL A 21 -15.05 10.86 9.27
CA VAL A 21 -14.16 10.95 8.11
C VAL A 21 -13.01 11.93 8.37
N LEU A 22 -13.31 13.13 8.92
CA LEU A 22 -12.27 14.10 9.29
C LEU A 22 -11.31 13.53 10.35
N GLY A 23 -11.84 12.85 11.37
CA GLY A 23 -11.02 12.13 12.35
C GLY A 23 -10.14 11.09 11.68
N GLY A 24 -10.69 10.31 10.74
CA GLY A 24 -9.95 9.36 9.92
C GLY A 24 -8.84 10.02 9.10
N VAL A 25 -9.12 11.16 8.46
CA VAL A 25 -8.11 11.94 7.71
C VAL A 25 -6.93 12.34 8.60
N LEU A 26 -7.20 12.84 9.80
CA LEU A 26 -6.15 13.21 10.75
C LEU A 26 -5.32 11.99 11.17
N LEU A 27 -5.98 10.89 11.51
CA LEU A 27 -5.30 9.64 11.88
C LEU A 27 -4.48 9.06 10.72
N GLY A 28 -5.02 9.06 9.51
CA GLY A 28 -4.32 8.65 8.30
C GLY A 28 -3.11 9.52 7.98
N THR A 29 -3.21 10.82 8.25
CA THR A 29 -2.09 11.75 8.10
C THR A 29 -0.96 11.42 9.07
N ILE A 30 -1.28 11.18 10.33
CA ILE A 30 -0.28 10.81 11.34
C ILE A 30 0.36 9.47 10.97
N SER A 31 -0.44 8.46 10.65
CA SER A 31 0.08 7.12 10.36
C SER A 31 0.89 7.08 9.05
N GLY A 32 0.46 7.77 7.99
CA GLY A 32 1.16 7.77 6.71
C GLY A 32 2.48 8.56 6.74
N LEU A 33 2.59 9.56 7.61
CA LEU A 33 3.84 10.31 7.79
C LEU A 33 4.78 9.67 8.83
N THR A 34 4.34 8.63 9.54
CA THR A 34 5.16 7.93 10.52
C THR A 34 5.89 6.76 9.84
N PRO A 35 7.22 6.81 9.69
CA PRO A 35 7.99 5.74 9.06
C PRO A 35 7.78 4.39 9.75
N GLY A 36 7.59 3.32 8.98
CA GLY A 36 7.46 1.95 9.49
C GLY A 36 6.08 1.59 10.05
N LEU A 37 5.12 2.51 10.06
CA LEU A 37 3.75 2.22 10.47
C LEU A 37 2.92 1.76 9.25
N HIS A 38 2.69 0.46 9.14
CA HIS A 38 1.93 -0.11 8.03
C HIS A 38 0.42 0.14 8.19
N ALA A 39 -0.29 0.42 7.07
CA ALA A 39 -1.73 0.68 7.04
C ALA A 39 -2.56 -0.41 7.74
N ASN A 40 -2.22 -1.69 7.52
CA ASN A 40 -2.93 -2.81 8.14
C ASN A 40 -2.79 -2.83 9.67
N ASN A 41 -1.60 -2.51 10.20
CA ASN A 41 -1.38 -2.46 11.65
C ASN A 41 -2.17 -1.31 12.27
N PHE A 42 -2.22 -0.18 11.57
CA PHE A 42 -3.01 0.95 11.99
C PHE A 42 -4.52 0.65 11.94
N ALA A 43 -5.00 -0.03 10.91
CA ALA A 43 -6.37 -0.50 10.81
C ALA A 43 -6.74 -1.47 11.95
N LEU A 44 -5.86 -2.41 12.31
CA LEU A 44 -6.04 -3.31 13.45
C LEU A 44 -6.13 -2.55 14.78
N LEU A 45 -5.29 -1.54 14.97
CA LEU A 45 -5.34 -0.66 16.13
C LEU A 45 -6.69 0.07 16.21
N LEU A 46 -7.16 0.65 15.13
CA LEU A 46 -8.47 1.29 15.07
C LEU A 46 -9.60 0.28 15.33
N ALA A 47 -9.50 -0.92 14.78
CA ALA A 47 -10.47 -2.00 15.00
C ALA A 47 -10.52 -2.43 16.46
N SER A 48 -9.39 -2.42 17.17
CA SER A 48 -9.33 -2.79 18.59
C SER A 48 -10.05 -1.80 19.50
N VAL A 49 -10.08 -0.53 19.15
CA VAL A 49 -10.77 0.52 19.93
C VAL A 49 -12.22 0.75 19.48
N ALA A 50 -12.58 0.24 18.29
CA ALA A 50 -13.91 0.43 17.69
C ALA A 50 -15.09 0.03 18.59
N PRO A 51 -15.03 -1.09 19.38
CA PRO A 51 -16.13 -1.47 20.27
C PRO A 51 -16.42 -0.46 21.38
N GLY A 52 -15.44 0.37 21.74
CA GLY A 52 -15.58 1.44 22.75
C GLY A 52 -16.17 2.74 22.19
N ILE A 53 -16.34 2.86 20.89
CA ILE A 53 -16.81 4.08 20.24
C ILE A 53 -18.34 4.07 20.13
N PRO A 54 -19.06 5.04 20.71
CA PRO A 54 -20.52 5.09 20.62
C PRO A 54 -20.99 5.37 19.20
N GLY A 55 -21.94 4.58 18.70
CA GLY A 55 -22.59 4.81 17.41
C GLY A 55 -22.61 3.57 16.51
N PRO A 56 -23.24 3.67 15.32
CA PRO A 56 -23.29 2.56 14.39
C PRO A 56 -21.89 2.24 13.82
N PRO A 57 -21.55 0.95 13.63
CA PRO A 57 -20.24 0.52 13.11
C PRO A 57 -19.83 1.18 11.79
N THR A 58 -20.80 1.64 10.99
CA THR A 58 -20.56 2.35 9.73
C THR A 58 -19.78 3.66 9.91
N LEU A 59 -19.92 4.35 11.06
CA LEU A 59 -19.15 5.56 11.35
C LEU A 59 -17.67 5.25 11.54
N VAL A 60 -17.39 4.19 12.31
CA VAL A 60 -16.00 3.72 12.52
C VAL A 60 -15.42 3.20 11.20
N GLY A 61 -16.19 2.44 10.43
CA GLY A 61 -15.79 1.99 9.09
C GLY A 61 -15.44 3.14 8.16
N ALA A 62 -16.23 4.23 8.16
CA ALA A 62 -15.94 5.42 7.37
C ALA A 62 -14.64 6.12 7.82
N ALA A 63 -14.38 6.20 9.13
CA ALA A 63 -13.13 6.73 9.65
C ALA A 63 -11.93 5.86 9.27
N MET A 64 -12.06 4.54 9.38
CA MET A 64 -11.01 3.58 9.01
C MET A 64 -10.68 3.66 7.52
N LEU A 65 -11.69 3.71 6.65
CA LEU A 65 -11.50 3.86 5.21
C LEU A 65 -10.80 5.19 4.89
N ALA A 66 -11.26 6.29 5.48
CA ALA A 66 -10.64 7.60 5.29
C ALA A 66 -9.18 7.61 5.78
N ALA A 67 -8.91 7.02 6.95
CA ALA A 67 -7.56 6.92 7.49
C ALA A 67 -6.65 6.11 6.56
N GLY A 68 -7.12 4.97 6.08
CA GLY A 68 -6.36 4.14 5.17
C GLY A 68 -6.07 4.82 3.84
N VAL A 69 -7.07 5.43 3.19
CA VAL A 69 -6.86 6.15 1.92
C VAL A 69 -5.84 7.27 2.10
N VAL A 70 -5.97 8.11 3.15
CA VAL A 70 -5.00 9.19 3.41
C VAL A 70 -3.61 8.63 3.72
N HIS A 71 -3.53 7.53 4.48
CA HIS A 71 -2.27 6.85 4.73
C HIS A 71 -1.56 6.48 3.43
N THR A 72 -2.24 5.84 2.48
CA THR A 72 -1.64 5.43 1.20
C THR A 72 -1.25 6.58 0.27
N PHE A 73 -1.72 7.79 0.52
CA PHE A 73 -1.23 9.00 -0.15
C PHE A 73 0.03 9.57 0.48
N LEU A 74 0.23 9.36 1.78
CA LEU A 74 1.27 10.00 2.57
C LEU A 74 2.45 9.09 2.93
N ASP A 75 2.27 7.77 2.94
CA ASP A 75 3.33 6.78 3.23
C ASP A 75 4.50 6.86 2.23
N ILE A 76 4.25 7.38 1.05
CA ILE A 76 5.30 7.69 0.07
C ILE A 76 6.28 8.76 0.56
N VAL A 77 5.85 9.69 1.42
CA VAL A 77 6.70 10.82 1.85
C VAL A 77 7.94 10.35 2.60
N PRO A 78 7.84 9.56 3.68
CA PRO A 78 9.02 9.00 4.33
C PRO A 78 9.79 8.06 3.41
N ALA A 79 9.12 7.28 2.56
CA ALA A 79 9.78 6.41 1.60
C ALA A 79 10.65 7.19 0.61
N LEU A 80 10.17 8.32 0.10
CA LEU A 80 10.93 9.18 -0.80
C LEU A 80 12.06 9.93 -0.08
N ALA A 81 11.76 10.55 1.07
CA ALA A 81 12.70 11.41 1.78
C ALA A 81 13.85 10.62 2.41
N LEU A 82 13.53 9.51 3.07
CA LEU A 82 14.47 8.72 3.84
C LEU A 82 14.99 7.48 3.09
N GLY A 83 14.37 7.14 1.95
CA GLY A 83 14.64 5.86 1.29
C GLY A 83 14.15 4.64 2.09
N VAL A 84 13.27 4.88 3.10
CA VAL A 84 12.71 3.82 3.95
C VAL A 84 11.49 3.23 3.28
N PRO A 85 11.53 1.97 2.87
CA PRO A 85 10.32 1.33 2.40
C PRO A 85 9.44 0.89 3.57
N ASP A 86 8.19 1.28 3.57
CA ASP A 86 7.11 0.47 4.13
C ASP A 86 6.98 -0.81 3.28
N ALA A 87 6.40 -1.88 3.84
CA ALA A 87 6.20 -3.13 3.12
C ALA A 87 5.38 -2.97 1.83
N ALA A 88 4.43 -2.04 1.80
CA ALA A 88 3.63 -1.73 0.62
C ALA A 88 4.43 -0.95 -0.44
N MET A 89 5.37 -0.12 0.00
CA MET A 89 6.17 0.78 -0.83
C MET A 89 7.62 0.32 -1.00
N ALA A 90 7.99 -0.88 -0.51
CA ALA A 90 9.35 -1.40 -0.52
C ALA A 90 10.00 -1.36 -1.92
N VAL A 91 9.22 -1.63 -2.94
CA VAL A 91 9.68 -1.61 -4.33
C VAL A 91 9.89 -0.18 -4.83
N THR A 92 9.13 0.79 -4.31
CA THR A 92 9.16 2.19 -4.76
C THR A 92 10.29 2.99 -4.15
N ALA A 93 10.79 2.59 -2.98
CA ALA A 93 11.79 3.36 -2.25
C ALA A 93 13.00 3.70 -3.12
N LEU A 94 13.61 2.72 -3.79
CA LEU A 94 14.78 2.98 -4.62
C LEU A 94 14.52 3.87 -5.84
N PRO A 95 13.52 3.61 -6.72
CA PRO A 95 13.23 4.48 -7.86
C PRO A 95 12.76 5.88 -7.44
N GLY A 96 11.90 5.97 -6.44
CA GLY A 96 11.40 7.24 -5.93
C GLY A 96 12.48 8.06 -5.23
N HIS A 97 13.30 7.42 -4.40
CA HIS A 97 14.41 8.07 -3.71
C HIS A 97 15.48 8.58 -4.68
N ARG A 98 15.76 7.87 -5.80
CA ARG A 98 16.63 8.40 -6.86
C ARG A 98 16.13 9.72 -7.43
N LEU A 99 14.82 9.92 -7.58
CA LEU A 99 14.26 11.20 -7.99
C LEU A 99 14.54 12.31 -6.94
N VAL A 100 14.43 11.98 -5.65
CA VAL A 100 14.71 12.92 -4.56
C VAL A 100 16.19 13.30 -4.52
N ILE A 101 17.08 12.33 -4.58
CA ILE A 101 18.53 12.59 -4.63
C ILE A 101 18.91 13.36 -5.89
N GLY A 102 18.22 13.14 -7.01
CA GLY A 102 18.35 13.93 -8.24
C GLY A 102 17.68 15.32 -8.18
N GLY A 103 17.24 15.79 -7.01
CA GLY A 103 16.61 17.10 -6.83
C GLY A 103 15.17 17.18 -7.41
N ARG A 104 14.51 16.06 -7.69
CA ARG A 104 13.17 15.96 -8.33
C ARG A 104 12.11 15.39 -7.41
N GLY A 105 12.27 15.50 -6.11
CA GLY A 105 11.33 14.95 -5.11
C GLY A 105 9.91 15.54 -5.22
N ARG A 106 9.79 16.84 -5.57
CA ARG A 106 8.47 17.45 -5.82
C ARG A 106 7.76 16.82 -7.00
N GLU A 107 8.48 16.43 -8.06
CA GLU A 107 7.93 15.67 -9.17
C GLU A 107 7.48 14.26 -8.70
N ALA A 108 8.30 13.58 -7.91
CA ALA A 108 7.96 12.26 -7.37
C ALA A 108 6.68 12.29 -6.52
N LEU A 109 6.51 13.29 -5.66
CA LEU A 109 5.27 13.49 -4.88
C LEU A 109 4.06 13.73 -5.78
N ARG A 110 4.20 14.55 -6.83
CA ARG A 110 3.11 14.79 -7.79
C ARG A 110 2.73 13.53 -8.58
N LEU A 111 3.73 12.74 -8.98
CA LEU A 111 3.52 11.47 -9.67
C LEU A 111 2.79 10.46 -8.77
N SER A 112 3.19 10.38 -7.49
CA SER A 112 2.51 9.55 -6.51
C SER A 112 1.06 9.99 -6.28
N ALA A 113 0.85 11.29 -6.02
CA ALA A 113 -0.50 11.84 -5.83
C ALA A 113 -1.39 11.62 -7.06
N LEU A 114 -0.82 11.73 -8.27
CA LEU A 114 -1.52 11.46 -9.52
C LEU A 114 -1.90 9.98 -9.66
N GLY A 115 -0.94 9.07 -9.38
CA GLY A 115 -1.18 7.63 -9.39
C GLY A 115 -2.27 7.21 -8.41
N SER A 116 -2.17 7.65 -7.16
CA SER A 116 -3.16 7.38 -6.12
C SER A 116 -4.52 8.02 -6.43
N GLY A 117 -4.56 9.29 -6.84
CA GLY A 117 -5.80 10.00 -7.15
C GLY A 117 -6.58 9.37 -8.31
N LEU A 118 -5.90 9.03 -9.40
CA LEU A 118 -6.53 8.33 -10.52
C LEU A 118 -6.95 6.90 -10.12
N ALA A 119 -6.18 6.22 -9.26
CA ALA A 119 -6.55 4.91 -8.76
C ALA A 119 -7.84 4.94 -7.93
N VAL A 120 -8.05 5.97 -7.09
CA VAL A 120 -9.32 6.18 -6.38
C VAL A 120 -10.48 6.29 -7.37
N LEU A 121 -10.33 7.11 -8.43
CA LEU A 121 -11.38 7.30 -9.44
C LEU A 121 -11.75 6.02 -10.19
N ILE A 122 -10.80 5.09 -10.33
CA ILE A 122 -11.01 3.79 -10.98
C ILE A 122 -11.52 2.75 -9.98
N ALA A 123 -10.88 2.62 -8.82
CA ALA A 123 -11.16 1.56 -7.85
C ALA A 123 -12.48 1.80 -7.10
N ALA A 124 -12.82 3.03 -6.73
CA ALA A 124 -14.04 3.31 -5.98
C ALA A 124 -15.32 2.84 -6.68
N PRO A 125 -15.58 3.13 -7.98
CA PRO A 125 -16.74 2.58 -8.67
C PRO A 125 -16.65 1.04 -8.89
N LEU A 126 -15.44 0.48 -8.91
CA LEU A 126 -15.22 -0.96 -9.06
C LEU A 126 -15.32 -1.73 -7.75
N ALA A 127 -15.27 -1.06 -6.59
CA ALA A 127 -15.28 -1.73 -5.28
C ALA A 127 -16.48 -2.66 -5.11
N VAL A 128 -17.69 -2.20 -5.44
CA VAL A 128 -18.92 -3.01 -5.32
C VAL A 128 -18.93 -4.20 -6.29
N PRO A 129 -18.73 -4.04 -7.62
CA PRO A 129 -18.75 -5.18 -8.53
C PRO A 129 -17.60 -6.16 -8.30
N VAL A 130 -16.40 -5.68 -7.92
CA VAL A 130 -15.26 -6.56 -7.58
C VAL A 130 -15.56 -7.34 -6.31
N THR A 131 -16.07 -6.70 -5.25
CA THR A 131 -16.51 -7.40 -4.03
C THR A 131 -17.54 -8.48 -4.35
N ALA A 132 -18.56 -8.15 -5.15
CA ALA A 132 -19.59 -9.12 -5.55
C ALA A 132 -19.01 -10.32 -6.32
N ALA A 133 -18.03 -10.08 -7.19
CA ALA A 133 -17.31 -11.14 -7.89
C ALA A 133 -16.47 -11.98 -6.92
N MET A 134 -15.73 -11.32 -6.02
CA MET A 134 -14.85 -11.99 -5.06
C MET A 134 -15.61 -12.82 -4.01
N VAL A 135 -16.80 -12.40 -3.57
CA VAL A 135 -17.68 -13.22 -2.72
C VAL A 135 -17.95 -14.58 -3.36
N ARG A 136 -18.07 -14.65 -4.70
CA ARG A 136 -18.28 -15.90 -5.44
C ARG A 136 -16.99 -16.66 -5.72
N LEU A 137 -15.91 -15.97 -6.01
CA LEU A 137 -14.62 -16.57 -6.41
C LEU A 137 -13.76 -16.99 -5.22
N TYR A 138 -13.81 -16.23 -4.12
CA TYR A 138 -12.96 -16.47 -2.95
C TYR A 138 -13.06 -17.86 -2.35
N PRO A 139 -14.25 -18.49 -2.22
CA PRO A 139 -14.36 -19.87 -1.77
C PRO A 139 -13.59 -20.87 -2.64
N VAL A 140 -13.41 -20.58 -3.93
CA VAL A 140 -12.63 -21.39 -4.87
C VAL A 140 -11.13 -21.12 -4.77
N ILE A 141 -10.77 -19.85 -4.55
CA ILE A 141 -9.36 -19.40 -4.48
C ILE A 141 -8.74 -19.77 -3.13
N ARG A 142 -9.46 -19.53 -2.02
CA ARG A 142 -8.95 -19.72 -0.66
C ARG A 142 -8.28 -21.07 -0.40
N PRO A 143 -8.86 -22.22 -0.77
CA PRO A 143 -8.21 -23.53 -0.55
C PRO A 143 -6.93 -23.72 -1.37
N ARG A 144 -6.74 -22.90 -2.42
CA ARG A 144 -5.60 -22.94 -3.34
C ARG A 144 -4.60 -21.81 -3.09
N MET A 145 -4.80 -21.01 -2.03
CA MET A 145 -3.98 -19.82 -1.75
C MET A 145 -2.49 -20.14 -1.67
N GLY A 146 -2.12 -21.26 -1.03
CA GLY A 146 -0.73 -21.70 -0.98
C GLY A 146 -0.10 -21.91 -2.37
N ILE A 147 -0.88 -22.45 -3.32
CA ILE A 147 -0.43 -22.63 -4.71
C ILE A 147 -0.26 -21.26 -5.40
N VAL A 148 -1.23 -20.35 -5.19
CA VAL A 148 -1.14 -18.97 -5.73
C VAL A 148 0.09 -18.25 -5.22
N LEU A 149 0.34 -18.29 -3.91
CA LEU A 149 1.51 -17.65 -3.29
C LEU A 149 2.82 -18.29 -3.76
N ALA A 150 2.87 -19.62 -3.85
CA ALA A 150 4.02 -20.33 -4.39
C ALA A 150 4.29 -19.95 -5.85
N ALA A 151 3.26 -19.86 -6.69
CA ALA A 151 3.40 -19.42 -8.07
C ALA A 151 3.93 -17.99 -8.19
N VAL A 152 3.45 -17.07 -7.35
CA VAL A 152 3.96 -15.69 -7.28
C VAL A 152 5.43 -15.68 -6.88
N ALA A 153 5.81 -16.42 -5.83
CA ALA A 153 7.20 -16.49 -5.37
C ALA A 153 8.12 -17.07 -6.46
N VAL A 154 7.71 -18.15 -7.10
CA VAL A 154 8.47 -18.76 -8.23
C VAL A 154 8.58 -17.76 -9.38
N TYR A 155 7.51 -17.06 -9.72
CA TYR A 155 7.54 -16.04 -10.78
C TYR A 155 8.56 -14.94 -10.45
N LEU A 156 8.53 -14.37 -9.23
CA LEU A 156 9.46 -13.31 -8.83
C LEU A 156 10.91 -13.78 -8.89
N VAL A 157 11.21 -14.97 -8.38
CA VAL A 157 12.56 -15.56 -8.46
C VAL A 157 12.97 -15.83 -9.91
N ALA A 158 12.08 -16.36 -10.74
CA ALA A 158 12.38 -16.70 -12.13
C ALA A 158 12.62 -15.48 -13.03
N THR A 159 12.01 -14.33 -12.72
CA THR A 159 12.15 -13.08 -13.48
C THR A 159 13.46 -12.34 -13.19
N GLU A 160 14.23 -12.76 -12.18
CA GLU A 160 15.54 -12.19 -11.89
C GLU A 160 16.51 -12.34 -13.07
N GLY A 161 17.29 -11.28 -13.34
CA GLY A 161 18.08 -11.12 -14.57
C GLY A 161 19.30 -12.04 -14.69
N SER A 162 19.75 -12.71 -13.62
CA SER A 162 20.93 -13.60 -13.65
C SER A 162 20.77 -14.81 -12.74
N LYS A 163 21.55 -15.88 -13.01
CA LYS A 163 21.56 -17.08 -12.13
C LYS A 163 21.91 -16.73 -10.69
N ARG A 164 22.87 -15.83 -10.47
CA ARG A 164 23.28 -15.39 -9.12
C ARG A 164 22.12 -14.65 -8.43
N ALA A 165 21.44 -13.74 -9.14
CA ALA A 165 20.30 -13.03 -8.61
C ALA A 165 19.14 -14.00 -8.27
N ARG A 166 18.86 -14.99 -9.12
CA ARG A 166 17.84 -16.03 -8.85
C ARG A 166 18.15 -16.84 -7.60
N ILE A 167 19.40 -17.27 -7.45
CA ILE A 167 19.83 -17.99 -6.24
C ILE A 167 19.71 -17.09 -5.02
N GLY A 168 20.18 -15.83 -5.11
CA GLY A 168 20.04 -14.85 -4.03
C GLY A 168 18.60 -14.60 -3.64
N ALA A 169 17.71 -14.40 -4.62
CA ALA A 169 16.27 -14.22 -4.40
C ALA A 169 15.62 -15.45 -3.76
N ALA A 170 15.98 -16.67 -4.22
CA ALA A 170 15.49 -17.91 -3.63
C ALA A 170 15.94 -18.07 -2.17
N VAL A 171 17.22 -17.79 -1.89
CA VAL A 171 17.76 -17.83 -0.52
C VAL A 171 17.10 -16.79 0.37
N ALA A 172 16.95 -15.54 -0.11
CA ALA A 172 16.26 -14.47 0.62
C ALA A 172 14.80 -14.85 0.93
N PHE A 173 14.10 -15.43 -0.06
CA PHE A 173 12.73 -15.92 0.14
C PHE A 173 12.65 -17.01 1.20
N LEU A 174 13.53 -18.02 1.12
CA LEU A 174 13.55 -19.12 2.10
C LEU A 174 13.90 -18.64 3.51
N LEU A 175 14.88 -17.74 3.65
CA LEU A 175 15.23 -17.14 4.94
C LEU A 175 14.09 -16.31 5.51
N SER A 176 13.40 -15.53 4.68
CA SER A 176 12.22 -14.75 5.09
C SER A 176 11.05 -15.65 5.50
N ALA A 177 10.84 -16.75 4.76
CA ALA A 177 9.81 -17.74 5.09
C ALA A 177 10.13 -18.44 6.42
N LEU A 178 11.40 -18.82 6.63
CA LEU A 178 11.85 -19.40 7.90
C LEU A 178 11.70 -18.43 9.06
N LEU A 179 12.09 -17.17 8.87
CA LEU A 179 11.92 -16.12 9.88
C LEU A 179 10.43 -15.94 10.22
N GLY A 180 9.57 -15.85 9.21
CA GLY A 180 8.11 -15.77 9.42
C GLY A 180 7.58 -16.98 10.18
N PHE A 181 7.97 -18.19 9.78
CA PHE A 181 7.56 -19.43 10.45
C PHE A 181 7.99 -19.48 11.92
N LEU A 182 9.17 -18.95 12.25
CA LEU A 182 9.67 -18.94 13.62
C LEU A 182 9.09 -17.85 14.51
N THR A 183 8.56 -16.77 13.93
CA THR A 183 8.25 -15.56 14.69
C THR A 183 6.79 -15.11 14.63
N LEU A 184 6.04 -15.43 13.56
CA LEU A 184 4.69 -14.87 13.39
C LEU A 184 3.66 -15.36 14.42
N ASP A 185 3.88 -16.55 14.99
CA ASP A 185 3.02 -17.11 16.04
C ASP A 185 3.41 -16.66 17.46
N ILE A 186 4.47 -15.86 17.59
CA ILE A 186 4.86 -15.30 18.90
C ILE A 186 3.90 -14.16 19.23
N ASP A 187 3.29 -14.23 20.39
CA ASP A 187 2.45 -13.14 20.92
C ASP A 187 3.34 -12.17 21.71
N PRO A 188 3.68 -11.01 21.14
CA PRO A 188 4.55 -10.06 21.81
C PRO A 188 3.79 -9.40 22.98
N ALA A 189 4.39 -9.38 24.16
CA ALA A 189 3.90 -8.60 25.29
C ALA A 189 4.07 -7.09 25.00
N ALA A 190 3.12 -6.52 24.24
CA ALA A 190 3.13 -5.12 23.88
C ALA A 190 2.03 -4.35 24.65
N PRO A 191 2.28 -3.07 25.04
CA PRO A 191 1.28 -2.23 25.70
C PRO A 191 0.03 -1.97 24.83
N LEU A 192 0.20 -2.05 23.51
CA LEU A 192 -0.88 -1.96 22.52
C LEU A 192 -0.92 -3.29 21.76
N SER A 193 -2.11 -3.89 21.64
CA SER A 193 -2.33 -5.10 20.82
C SER A 193 -2.07 -4.80 19.34
N ALA A 194 -0.81 -4.82 18.94
CA ALA A 194 -0.39 -4.46 17.59
C ALA A 194 -0.53 -5.61 16.57
N GLY A 195 -1.46 -6.53 16.76
CA GLY A 195 -1.77 -7.55 15.74
C GLY A 195 -0.64 -8.56 15.46
N GLY A 196 0.21 -8.89 16.46
CA GLY A 196 1.26 -9.91 16.32
C GLY A 196 2.63 -9.37 15.90
N MET A 197 3.55 -10.28 15.52
CA MET A 197 4.96 -9.98 15.25
C MET A 197 5.24 -9.27 13.92
N LEU A 198 4.25 -9.13 13.03
CA LEU A 198 4.49 -8.55 11.70
C LEU A 198 4.95 -7.08 11.77
N ALA A 199 4.31 -6.28 12.64
CA ALA A 199 4.69 -4.87 12.83
C ALA A 199 6.10 -4.70 13.41
N PRO A 200 6.47 -5.38 14.51
CA PRO A 200 7.85 -5.37 15.01
C PRO A 200 8.89 -5.82 13.99
N LEU A 201 8.59 -6.86 13.20
CA LEU A 201 9.50 -7.34 12.16
C LEU A 201 9.74 -6.28 11.09
N PHE A 202 8.70 -5.64 10.56
CA PHE A 202 8.87 -4.59 9.56
C PHE A 202 9.56 -3.35 10.13
N ALA A 203 9.15 -2.92 11.32
CA ALA A 203 9.80 -1.79 11.98
C ALA A 203 11.29 -2.05 12.25
N GLY A 204 11.62 -3.26 12.73
CA GLY A 204 13.00 -3.64 13.04
C GLY A 204 13.88 -3.88 11.80
N LEU A 205 13.35 -4.58 10.80
CA LEU A 205 14.15 -4.94 9.61
C LEU A 205 14.29 -3.80 8.59
N PHE A 206 13.30 -2.94 8.49
CA PHE A 206 13.27 -1.89 7.46
C PHE A 206 13.27 -0.49 8.04
N GLY A 207 12.49 -0.21 9.09
CA GLY A 207 12.40 1.12 9.68
C GLY A 207 13.62 1.51 10.48
N ALA A 208 14.00 0.71 11.48
CA ALA A 208 15.08 1.04 12.41
C ALA A 208 16.44 1.23 11.72
N PRO A 209 16.91 0.35 10.80
CA PRO A 209 18.20 0.54 10.14
C PRO A 209 18.29 1.87 9.39
N VAL A 210 17.23 2.25 8.69
CA VAL A 210 17.23 3.48 7.90
C VAL A 210 17.10 4.73 8.77
N LEU A 211 16.33 4.66 9.86
CA LEU A 211 16.28 5.75 10.83
C LEU A 211 17.63 5.97 11.50
N ILE A 212 18.36 4.88 11.82
CA ILE A 212 19.72 4.96 12.36
C ILE A 212 20.67 5.58 11.33
N ASP A 213 20.61 5.15 10.08
CA ASP A 213 21.44 5.70 9.00
C ASP A 213 21.13 7.20 8.72
N ALA A 214 19.84 7.57 8.84
CA ALA A 214 19.40 8.94 8.65
C ALA A 214 19.87 9.92 9.74
N VAL A 215 20.25 9.42 10.94
CA VAL A 215 20.79 10.29 12.02
C VAL A 215 22.08 10.97 11.61
N ASP A 216 22.94 10.26 10.87
CA ASP A 216 24.23 10.78 10.38
C ASP A 216 24.14 11.29 8.93
N GLY A 217 22.96 11.29 8.33
CA GLY A 217 22.72 11.67 6.94
C GLY A 217 22.82 13.18 6.71
N GLU A 218 23.28 13.59 5.52
CA GLU A 218 23.32 15.00 5.10
C GLU A 218 21.91 15.59 4.79
N GLY A 219 20.85 14.80 5.00
CA GLY A 219 19.47 15.19 4.73
C GLY A 219 19.11 15.16 3.23
N VAL A 220 17.96 15.73 2.91
CA VAL A 220 17.45 15.77 1.54
C VAL A 220 18.10 16.93 0.79
N PRO A 221 18.70 16.71 -0.40
CA PRO A 221 19.34 17.79 -1.17
C PRO A 221 18.30 18.84 -1.61
N PRO A 222 18.72 20.05 -2.02
CA PRO A 222 17.83 21.09 -2.52
C PRO A 222 16.94 20.56 -3.66
N GLN A 223 15.64 20.81 -3.58
CA GLN A 223 14.65 20.29 -4.51
C GLN A 223 14.24 21.35 -5.52
N ALA A 224 14.44 21.05 -6.81
CA ALA A 224 13.85 21.82 -7.89
C ALA A 224 12.33 21.61 -7.96
N ASP A 225 11.65 22.47 -8.71
CA ASP A 225 10.21 22.34 -9.01
C ASP A 225 9.98 22.07 -10.51
N PRO A 226 10.47 20.96 -11.06
CA PRO A 226 10.25 20.59 -12.45
C PRO A 226 8.79 20.16 -12.64
N GLY A 227 8.27 20.38 -13.85
CA GLY A 227 7.02 19.77 -14.27
C GLY A 227 7.12 18.23 -14.33
N ILE A 228 5.96 17.57 -14.42
CA ILE A 228 5.89 16.12 -14.59
C ILE A 228 6.43 15.75 -15.98
N ALA A 229 7.49 14.95 -16.03
CA ALA A 229 8.17 14.54 -17.25
C ALA A 229 7.84 13.09 -17.63
N ILE A 230 6.56 12.77 -17.73
CA ILE A 230 6.04 11.49 -18.24
C ILE A 230 4.84 11.76 -19.16
N GLU A 231 4.68 10.97 -20.21
CA GLU A 231 3.57 11.10 -21.15
C GLU A 231 2.23 10.77 -20.47
N ARG A 232 1.20 11.60 -20.71
CA ARG A 232 -0.15 11.42 -20.14
C ARG A 232 -0.77 10.06 -20.45
N ARG A 233 -0.55 9.54 -21.67
CA ARG A 233 -1.04 8.21 -22.07
C ARG A 233 -0.39 7.10 -21.23
N SER A 234 0.91 7.21 -21.00
CA SER A 234 1.63 6.26 -20.14
C SER A 234 1.10 6.30 -18.70
N VAL A 235 0.89 7.49 -18.14
CA VAL A 235 0.26 7.63 -16.81
C VAL A 235 -1.09 6.94 -16.76
N ALA A 236 -1.97 7.18 -17.73
CA ALA A 236 -3.31 6.58 -17.77
C ALA A 236 -3.26 5.05 -17.83
N LEU A 237 -2.41 4.47 -18.68
CA LEU A 237 -2.25 3.02 -18.83
C LEU A 237 -1.67 2.39 -17.54
N ILE A 238 -0.62 3.02 -16.98
CA ILE A 238 0.04 2.56 -15.76
C ILE A 238 -0.94 2.57 -14.59
N THR A 239 -1.69 3.67 -14.44
CA THR A 239 -2.65 3.80 -13.35
C THR A 239 -3.82 2.84 -13.50
N LEU A 240 -4.33 2.64 -14.72
CA LEU A 240 -5.39 1.66 -14.97
C LEU A 240 -4.93 0.25 -14.59
N ALA A 241 -3.76 -0.17 -15.09
CA ALA A 241 -3.19 -1.47 -14.75
C ALA A 241 -2.92 -1.60 -13.25
N GLY A 242 -2.36 -0.54 -12.63
CA GLY A 242 -2.11 -0.47 -11.19
C GLY A 242 -3.39 -0.56 -10.36
N ALA A 243 -4.42 0.21 -10.72
CA ALA A 243 -5.70 0.19 -10.00
C ALA A 243 -6.40 -1.17 -10.09
N LEU A 244 -6.39 -1.81 -11.27
CA LEU A 244 -6.97 -3.16 -11.43
C LEU A 244 -6.18 -4.22 -10.66
N ALA A 245 -4.85 -4.15 -10.68
CA ALA A 245 -4.01 -5.06 -9.92
C ALA A 245 -4.15 -4.86 -8.41
N GLY A 246 -4.19 -3.59 -7.95
CA GLY A 246 -4.44 -3.26 -6.55
C GLY A 246 -5.78 -3.77 -6.05
N ALA A 247 -6.86 -3.48 -6.79
CA ALA A 247 -8.19 -3.97 -6.48
C ALA A 247 -8.27 -5.51 -6.44
N ALA A 248 -7.55 -6.21 -7.31
CA ALA A 248 -7.51 -7.67 -7.30
C ALA A 248 -6.73 -8.22 -6.09
N VAL A 249 -5.60 -7.60 -5.77
CA VAL A 249 -4.69 -8.05 -4.69
C VAL A 249 -5.27 -7.77 -3.31
N GLY A 250 -6.11 -6.74 -3.14
CA GLY A 250 -6.81 -6.45 -1.88
C GLY A 250 -7.62 -7.63 -1.33
N TYR A 251 -8.01 -8.57 -2.19
CA TYR A 251 -8.72 -9.80 -1.80
C TYR A 251 -7.81 -11.03 -1.67
N LEU A 252 -6.51 -10.91 -1.93
CA LEU A 252 -5.57 -12.04 -1.92
C LEU A 252 -4.63 -11.95 -0.71
N PRO A 253 -4.93 -12.63 0.41
CA PRO A 253 -4.07 -12.63 1.59
C PRO A 253 -2.64 -13.08 1.24
N GLY A 254 -1.64 -12.36 1.71
CA GLY A 254 -0.23 -12.66 1.48
C GLY A 254 0.36 -12.09 0.18
N VAL A 255 -0.45 -11.47 -0.68
CA VAL A 255 0.06 -10.71 -1.84
C VAL A 255 0.01 -9.22 -1.51
N SER A 256 1.18 -8.59 -1.38
CA SER A 256 1.26 -7.16 -1.07
C SER A 256 1.09 -6.29 -2.32
N SER A 257 0.74 -5.02 -2.11
CA SER A 257 0.72 -4.00 -3.18
C SER A 257 2.08 -3.88 -3.88
N ALA A 258 3.19 -4.08 -3.17
CA ALA A 258 4.52 -4.11 -3.77
C ALA A 258 4.68 -5.24 -4.82
N ILE A 259 4.22 -6.45 -4.50
CA ILE A 259 4.23 -7.58 -5.44
C ILE A 259 3.37 -7.28 -6.68
N ALA A 260 2.15 -6.77 -6.46
CA ALA A 260 1.27 -6.39 -7.56
C ALA A 260 1.89 -5.31 -8.46
N ALA A 261 2.55 -4.31 -7.88
CA ALA A 261 3.25 -3.28 -8.63
C ALA A 261 4.38 -3.84 -9.48
N VAL A 262 5.19 -4.78 -8.97
CA VAL A 262 6.24 -5.46 -9.77
C VAL A 262 5.64 -6.21 -10.95
N ILE A 263 4.54 -6.93 -10.75
CA ILE A 263 3.87 -7.66 -11.82
C ILE A 263 3.34 -6.69 -12.89
N VAL A 264 2.70 -5.60 -12.49
CA VAL A 264 2.22 -4.55 -13.40
C VAL A 264 3.37 -3.97 -14.21
N LEU A 265 4.47 -3.64 -13.56
CA LEU A 265 5.63 -3.03 -14.22
C LEU A 265 6.35 -3.98 -15.16
N ALA A 266 6.39 -5.27 -14.84
CA ALA A 266 6.93 -6.30 -15.74
C ALA A 266 6.10 -6.45 -17.04
N ALA A 267 4.81 -6.10 -16.99
CA ALA A 267 3.90 -6.12 -18.13
C ALA A 267 3.89 -4.81 -18.94
N LEU A 268 4.53 -3.75 -18.45
CA LEU A 268 4.56 -2.43 -19.08
C LEU A 268 5.91 -2.19 -19.79
N PRO A 269 5.93 -1.29 -20.80
CA PRO A 269 7.17 -0.98 -21.50
C PRO A 269 8.26 -0.44 -20.57
N ALA A 270 9.50 -0.89 -20.74
CA ALA A 270 10.66 -0.46 -19.94
C ALA A 270 10.95 1.06 -20.02
N THR A 271 10.34 1.76 -20.98
CA THR A 271 10.46 3.23 -21.16
C THR A 271 9.82 4.05 -20.05
N THR A 272 9.05 3.43 -19.16
CA THR A 272 8.37 4.11 -18.06
C THR A 272 9.33 4.65 -16.98
N GLY A 273 10.49 3.99 -16.78
CA GLY A 273 11.54 4.40 -15.85
C GLY A 273 11.05 4.63 -14.41
N ASP A 274 11.83 5.36 -13.61
CA ASP A 274 11.53 5.65 -12.20
C ASP A 274 10.18 6.38 -12.01
N ARG A 275 9.78 7.19 -12.97
CA ARG A 275 8.51 7.95 -12.93
C ARG A 275 7.31 7.03 -13.04
N GLY A 276 7.33 6.13 -14.02
CA GLY A 276 6.27 5.14 -14.19
C GLY A 276 6.18 4.20 -12.99
N PHE A 277 7.32 3.91 -12.40
CA PHE A 277 7.40 3.11 -11.19
C PHE A 277 6.64 3.76 -10.02
N VAL A 278 6.88 5.04 -9.75
CA VAL A 278 6.20 5.79 -8.69
C VAL A 278 4.68 5.84 -8.93
N VAL A 279 4.25 6.11 -10.17
CA VAL A 279 2.81 6.13 -10.53
C VAL A 279 2.16 4.76 -10.31
N ALA A 280 2.80 3.67 -10.77
CA ALA A 280 2.26 2.33 -10.66
C ALA A 280 2.10 1.89 -9.20
N THR A 281 3.16 2.03 -8.42
CA THR A 281 3.18 1.57 -7.02
C THR A 281 2.21 2.33 -6.15
N SER A 282 2.14 3.66 -6.30
CA SER A 282 1.18 4.49 -5.57
C SER A 282 -0.26 4.16 -5.97
N GLY A 283 -0.51 3.94 -7.27
CA GLY A 283 -1.82 3.53 -7.76
C GLY A 283 -2.26 2.16 -7.25
N VAL A 284 -1.36 1.17 -7.26
CA VAL A 284 -1.61 -0.17 -6.70
C VAL A 284 -1.89 -0.07 -5.20
N ASN A 285 -1.05 0.67 -4.46
CA ASN A 285 -1.16 0.79 -3.00
C ASN A 285 -2.51 1.37 -2.58
N THR A 286 -2.93 2.46 -3.23
CA THR A 286 -4.22 3.09 -2.93
C THR A 286 -5.41 2.22 -3.36
N ALA A 287 -5.36 1.61 -4.55
CA ALA A 287 -6.45 0.75 -5.02
C ALA A 287 -6.60 -0.54 -4.22
N ASN A 288 -5.50 -1.05 -3.63
CA ASN A 288 -5.52 -2.23 -2.76
C ASN A 288 -6.32 -2.01 -1.46
N LEU A 289 -6.49 -0.76 -1.05
CA LEU A 289 -7.19 -0.41 0.18
C LEU A 289 -8.69 -0.13 -0.04
N ILE A 290 -9.10 0.20 -1.26
CA ILE A 290 -10.49 0.53 -1.63
C ILE A 290 -11.26 -0.75 -1.98
#